data_25a146ea483890f6a3d21ec650f1563f
#
_entry.id   25a146ea483890f6a3d21ec650f1563f
#
_cell.length_a   1.000
_cell.length_b   1.000
_cell.length_c   1.000
_cell.angle_alpha   90.00
_cell.angle_beta   90.00
_cell.angle_gamma   90.00
#
_symmetry.space_group_name_H-M   'P 1'
#
loop_
_entity.id
_entity.type
_entity.pdbx_description
1 polymer ?
#
loop_
_entity_poly.entity_id
_entity_poly.type
_entity_poly.pdbx_seq_one_letter_code
_entity_poly.pdbx_strand_id
1 'polypeptide(L)'
;MLDFTFSEEQEIIRESARAFCKKEISPRIRDMIKQKKIDPELIKKMAQQGFFGLTIPEKYGGSNRDAVSVGIIAEEIGRADPTVSIPVMFLVNNAWAYLVSKYGTESLKEKYLPKVARGENFVGIASTEPNFGSDVASMKTTAIKKGRNYTLNGEKSYISLMKNIMDCGGGFVTVAKTSPDKGARGVSLFFVPYSKEHMDVTFLEEMGREGSSWGAFKIKDYDIPEENLIGTMDKGFNIIHEGFEFARAIISVISGGAALESIGRGIDYMKNRVAFGKEIVRNQGLQFSVAEHTARMETALDLGYRALWFYDQEQRFGKYDRFRVSKEIAKAKLLSTTWAFDAINDALQWQGAYGYSKDCPEEWALRGIRSFQLAEGSREIMKLIIARETIGKEFMN
;
A
#
# COMPACT_ATOMS: atom_id res chain seq x y z
N MET A 1 -10.06 -29.35 -7.72
CA MET A 1 -9.25 -29.62 -6.53
C MET A 1 -8.83 -28.26 -5.97
N LEU A 2 -8.90 -28.04 -4.68
CA LEU A 2 -8.32 -26.83 -4.08
C LEU A 2 -6.81 -27.06 -4.02
N ASP A 3 -6.06 -26.14 -4.64
CA ASP A 3 -4.61 -26.11 -4.61
C ASP A 3 -4.19 -24.81 -3.91
N PHE A 4 -3.44 -24.93 -2.83
CA PHE A 4 -2.90 -23.83 -2.03
C PHE A 4 -1.42 -23.58 -2.35
N THR A 5 -0.85 -24.26 -3.33
CA THR A 5 0.54 -24.08 -3.74
C THR A 5 0.66 -22.93 -4.74
N PHE A 6 1.81 -22.30 -4.75
CA PHE A 6 2.17 -21.36 -5.80
C PHE A 6 2.59 -22.11 -7.06
N SER A 7 2.40 -21.51 -8.22
CA SER A 7 2.94 -22.04 -9.46
C SER A 7 4.48 -22.00 -9.44
N GLU A 8 5.11 -22.82 -10.29
CA GLU A 8 6.58 -22.80 -10.45
C GLU A 8 7.11 -21.39 -10.77
N GLU A 9 6.42 -20.64 -11.63
CA GLU A 9 6.77 -19.26 -11.94
C GLU A 9 6.67 -18.35 -10.70
N GLN A 10 5.64 -18.51 -9.88
CA GLN A 10 5.44 -17.73 -8.66
C GLN A 10 6.50 -18.06 -7.59
N GLU A 11 6.94 -19.30 -7.49
CA GLU A 11 8.06 -19.68 -6.60
C GLU A 11 9.38 -19.07 -7.06
N ILE A 12 9.67 -19.06 -8.37
CA ILE A 12 10.85 -18.38 -8.93
C ILE A 12 10.81 -16.87 -8.62
N ILE A 13 9.65 -16.23 -8.75
CA ILE A 13 9.45 -14.84 -8.39
C ILE A 13 9.75 -14.61 -6.90
N ARG A 14 9.27 -15.49 -6.02
CA ARG A 14 9.51 -15.43 -4.58
C ARG A 14 10.99 -15.52 -4.25
N GLU A 15 11.67 -16.52 -4.77
CA GLU A 15 13.10 -16.73 -4.53
C GLU A 15 13.93 -15.53 -5.01
N SER A 16 13.64 -15.04 -6.21
CA SER A 16 14.30 -13.85 -6.76
C SER A 16 14.07 -12.61 -5.93
N ALA A 17 12.81 -12.35 -5.52
CA ALA A 17 12.46 -11.22 -4.67
C ALA A 17 13.14 -11.31 -3.30
N ARG A 18 13.11 -12.48 -2.66
CA ARG A 18 13.79 -12.75 -1.38
C ARG A 18 15.28 -12.49 -1.44
N ALA A 19 15.95 -13.04 -2.47
CA ALA A 19 17.38 -12.83 -2.67
C ALA A 19 17.72 -11.34 -2.86
N PHE A 20 16.95 -10.62 -3.68
CA PHE A 20 17.09 -9.19 -3.88
C PHE A 20 16.88 -8.41 -2.56
N CYS A 21 15.79 -8.68 -1.85
CA CYS A 21 15.44 -7.99 -0.62
C CYS A 21 16.53 -8.17 0.46
N LYS A 22 17.01 -9.39 0.63
CA LYS A 22 18.10 -9.69 1.58
C LYS A 22 19.41 -8.99 1.21
N LYS A 23 19.74 -8.89 -0.08
CA LYS A 23 20.99 -8.30 -0.57
C LYS A 23 20.94 -6.79 -0.62
N GLU A 24 19.82 -6.21 -1.07
CA GLU A 24 19.76 -4.80 -1.45
C GLU A 24 18.91 -3.95 -0.50
N ILE A 25 17.84 -4.49 0.10
CA ILE A 25 16.94 -3.72 0.97
C ILE A 25 17.43 -3.74 2.42
N SER A 26 17.46 -4.94 3.03
CA SER A 26 17.73 -5.07 4.48
C SER A 26 18.99 -4.37 4.96
N PRO A 27 20.15 -4.39 4.24
CA PRO A 27 21.36 -3.72 4.70
C PRO A 27 21.26 -2.18 4.72
N ARG A 28 20.32 -1.58 3.98
CA ARG A 28 20.19 -0.13 3.84
C ARG A 28 19.23 0.52 4.84
N ILE A 29 18.46 -0.28 5.59
CA ILE A 29 17.38 0.23 6.45
C ILE A 29 17.90 1.19 7.52
N ARG A 30 19.02 0.86 8.20
CA ARG A 30 19.58 1.73 9.24
C ARG A 30 20.02 3.10 8.69
N ASP A 31 20.61 3.13 7.51
CA ASP A 31 21.03 4.38 6.87
C ASP A 31 19.83 5.17 6.38
N MET A 32 18.80 4.51 5.83
CA MET A 32 17.54 5.12 5.45
C MET A 32 16.87 5.83 6.63
N ILE A 33 16.82 5.19 7.80
CA ILE A 33 16.26 5.77 9.03
C ILE A 33 17.06 7.02 9.45
N LYS A 34 18.39 6.93 9.49
CA LYS A 34 19.28 8.03 9.88
C LYS A 34 19.16 9.22 8.93
N GLN A 35 19.10 8.96 7.62
CA GLN A 35 19.06 9.99 6.59
C GLN A 35 17.62 10.48 6.31
N LYS A 36 16.61 9.81 6.84
CA LYS A 36 15.19 10.04 6.55
C LYS A 36 14.92 10.09 5.03
N LYS A 37 15.56 9.20 4.30
CA LYS A 37 15.49 9.15 2.82
C LYS A 37 15.75 7.75 2.31
N ILE A 38 14.95 7.29 1.34
CA ILE A 38 15.24 6.08 0.56
C ILE A 38 16.40 6.37 -0.39
N ASP A 39 17.39 5.48 -0.41
CA ASP A 39 18.55 5.58 -1.30
C ASP A 39 18.11 5.56 -2.78
N PRO A 40 18.44 6.59 -3.59
CA PRO A 40 18.11 6.60 -5.01
C PRO A 40 18.70 5.41 -5.78
N GLU A 41 19.86 4.89 -5.37
CA GLU A 41 20.44 3.69 -6.00
C GLU A 41 19.60 2.45 -5.73
N LEU A 42 18.98 2.33 -4.54
CA LEU A 42 18.02 1.26 -4.27
C LEU A 42 16.80 1.36 -5.17
N ILE A 43 16.25 2.57 -5.37
CA ILE A 43 15.12 2.79 -6.28
C ILE A 43 15.47 2.32 -7.69
N LYS A 44 16.65 2.68 -8.20
CA LYS A 44 17.15 2.24 -9.50
C LYS A 44 17.28 0.72 -9.60
N LYS A 45 17.82 0.06 -8.57
CA LYS A 45 17.93 -1.40 -8.53
C LYS A 45 16.55 -2.08 -8.48
N MET A 46 15.59 -1.54 -7.72
CA MET A 46 14.21 -2.03 -7.71
C MET A 46 13.55 -1.90 -9.09
N ALA A 47 13.80 -0.80 -9.80
CA ALA A 47 13.33 -0.61 -11.17
C ALA A 47 13.94 -1.63 -12.14
N GLN A 48 15.24 -1.91 -12.03
CA GLN A 48 15.93 -2.94 -12.83
C GLN A 48 15.38 -4.36 -12.59
N GLN A 49 14.86 -4.65 -11.39
CA GLN A 49 14.13 -5.88 -11.07
C GLN A 49 12.68 -5.87 -11.58
N GLY A 50 12.23 -4.76 -12.19
CA GLY A 50 10.86 -4.62 -12.67
C GLY A 50 9.82 -4.36 -11.58
N PHE A 51 10.21 -4.04 -10.34
CA PHE A 51 9.30 -3.92 -9.20
C PHE A 51 8.31 -2.75 -9.31
N PHE A 52 8.55 -1.78 -10.17
CA PHE A 52 7.63 -0.66 -10.41
C PHE A 52 6.73 -0.84 -11.64
N GLY A 53 7.00 -1.85 -12.46
CA GLY A 53 6.26 -2.13 -13.70
C GLY A 53 5.36 -3.37 -13.63
N LEU A 54 5.13 -3.94 -12.46
CA LEU A 54 4.43 -5.23 -12.33
C LEU A 54 3.00 -5.20 -12.87
N THR A 55 2.26 -4.10 -12.64
CA THR A 55 0.86 -3.92 -13.07
C THR A 55 0.72 -3.19 -14.39
N ILE A 56 1.85 -2.78 -15.00
CA ILE A 56 1.89 -2.05 -16.26
C ILE A 56 1.99 -3.03 -17.42
N PRO A 57 1.19 -2.87 -18.51
CA PRO A 57 1.31 -3.71 -19.69
C PRO A 57 2.69 -3.67 -20.35
N GLU A 58 3.07 -4.77 -20.99
CA GLU A 58 4.38 -4.92 -21.65
C GLU A 58 4.65 -3.84 -22.70
N LYS A 59 3.62 -3.41 -23.46
CA LYS A 59 3.73 -2.33 -24.45
C LYS A 59 4.20 -0.99 -23.87
N TYR A 60 4.10 -0.80 -22.55
CA TYR A 60 4.61 0.36 -21.82
C TYR A 60 5.81 0.03 -20.93
N GLY A 61 6.47 -1.11 -21.16
CA GLY A 61 7.69 -1.52 -20.45
C GLY A 61 7.48 -2.18 -19.10
N GLY A 62 6.25 -2.57 -18.77
CA GLY A 62 5.93 -3.37 -17.58
C GLY A 62 5.92 -4.87 -17.84
N SER A 63 5.38 -5.66 -16.91
CA SER A 63 5.31 -7.13 -16.99
C SER A 63 3.89 -7.70 -16.83
N ASN A 64 2.88 -6.87 -16.63
CA ASN A 64 1.45 -7.23 -16.55
C ASN A 64 1.17 -8.44 -15.65
N ARG A 65 1.82 -8.51 -14.48
CA ARG A 65 1.69 -9.62 -13.53
C ARG A 65 0.30 -9.67 -12.90
N ASP A 66 -0.10 -10.86 -12.46
CA ASP A 66 -1.28 -11.05 -11.65
C ASP A 66 -1.10 -10.49 -10.22
N ALA A 67 -2.22 -10.29 -9.52
CA ALA A 67 -2.19 -9.71 -8.17
C ALA A 67 -1.46 -10.62 -7.16
N VAL A 68 -1.53 -11.93 -7.32
CA VAL A 68 -0.83 -12.89 -6.46
C VAL A 68 0.68 -12.72 -6.60
N SER A 69 1.20 -12.62 -7.83
CA SER A 69 2.64 -12.38 -8.09
C SER A 69 3.11 -11.03 -7.52
N VAL A 70 2.29 -9.98 -7.63
CA VAL A 70 2.57 -8.68 -6.96
C VAL A 70 2.61 -8.85 -5.45
N GLY A 71 1.69 -9.64 -4.89
CA GLY A 71 1.63 -9.92 -3.46
C GLY A 71 2.85 -10.67 -2.93
N ILE A 72 3.38 -11.63 -3.69
CA ILE A 72 4.61 -12.37 -3.35
C ILE A 72 5.79 -11.42 -3.18
N ILE A 73 5.99 -10.51 -4.13
CA ILE A 73 7.06 -9.52 -4.04
C ILE A 73 6.82 -8.56 -2.86
N ALA A 74 5.56 -8.14 -2.66
CA ALA A 74 5.18 -7.26 -1.55
C ALA A 74 5.45 -7.88 -0.17
N GLU A 75 5.18 -9.18 0.00
CA GLU A 75 5.51 -9.92 1.23
C GLU A 75 7.02 -9.90 1.49
N GLU A 76 7.84 -10.24 0.49
CA GLU A 76 9.30 -10.29 0.66
C GLU A 76 9.90 -8.90 0.94
N ILE A 77 9.35 -7.83 0.35
CA ILE A 77 9.74 -6.46 0.69
C ILE A 77 9.31 -6.12 2.15
N GLY A 78 8.12 -6.56 2.57
CA GLY A 78 7.63 -6.39 3.94
C GLY A 78 8.49 -7.09 4.98
N ARG A 79 9.03 -8.28 4.66
CA ARG A 79 10.02 -9.00 5.50
C ARG A 79 11.33 -8.23 5.62
N ALA A 80 11.78 -7.59 4.55
CA ALA A 80 13.08 -6.96 4.48
C ALA A 80 13.14 -5.56 5.11
N ASP A 81 12.02 -4.82 5.10
CA ASP A 81 11.95 -3.45 5.64
C ASP A 81 10.95 -3.36 6.80
N PRO A 82 11.43 -3.44 8.05
CA PRO A 82 10.59 -3.31 9.24
C PRO A 82 9.93 -1.93 9.36
N THR A 83 10.46 -0.88 8.74
CA THR A 83 9.85 0.46 8.78
C THR A 83 8.59 0.58 7.92
N VAL A 84 8.36 -0.36 7.02
CA VAL A 84 7.37 -0.39 5.94
C VAL A 84 7.42 0.80 4.97
N SER A 85 8.52 1.53 4.91
CA SER A 85 8.70 2.67 3.99
C SER A 85 8.81 2.23 2.54
N ILE A 86 9.66 1.25 2.26
CA ILE A 86 9.82 0.66 0.93
C ILE A 86 8.59 -0.13 0.50
N PRO A 87 7.96 -0.95 1.38
CA PRO A 87 6.66 -1.55 1.10
C PRO A 87 5.59 -0.54 0.68
N VAL A 88 5.51 0.62 1.36
CA VAL A 88 4.55 1.69 0.98
C VAL A 88 4.89 2.28 -0.37
N MET A 89 6.16 2.54 -0.69
CA MET A 89 6.57 3.02 -2.01
C MET A 89 6.19 2.02 -3.11
N PHE A 90 6.46 0.74 -2.89
CA PHE A 90 6.10 -0.33 -3.82
C PHE A 90 4.58 -0.42 -4.04
N LEU A 91 3.82 -0.48 -2.95
CA LEU A 91 2.35 -0.57 -2.95
C LEU A 91 1.72 0.60 -3.67
N VAL A 92 2.06 1.83 -3.27
CA VAL A 92 1.44 3.06 -3.80
C VAL A 92 1.72 3.17 -5.29
N ASN A 93 2.97 2.96 -5.71
CA ASN A 93 3.31 3.06 -7.12
C ASN A 93 2.56 2.03 -7.98
N ASN A 94 2.54 0.75 -7.58
CA ASN A 94 1.89 -0.31 -8.36
C ASN A 94 0.36 -0.21 -8.35
N ALA A 95 -0.27 0.08 -7.20
CA ALA A 95 -1.72 0.15 -7.10
C ALA A 95 -2.31 1.30 -7.92
N TRP A 96 -1.65 2.46 -7.93
CA TRP A 96 -2.19 3.62 -8.62
C TRP A 96 -1.76 3.70 -10.09
N ALA A 97 -0.58 3.18 -10.44
CA ALA A 97 -0.20 2.98 -11.85
C ALA A 97 -1.13 1.97 -12.55
N TYR A 98 -1.64 0.96 -11.84
CA TYR A 98 -2.65 0.05 -12.34
C TYR A 98 -3.91 0.79 -12.82
N LEU A 99 -4.45 1.73 -12.04
CA LEU A 99 -5.62 2.51 -12.46
C LEU A 99 -5.34 3.36 -13.70
N VAL A 100 -4.15 3.98 -13.76
CA VAL A 100 -3.73 4.73 -14.95
C VAL A 100 -3.62 3.79 -16.16
N SER A 101 -3.05 2.60 -15.99
CA SER A 101 -2.87 1.63 -17.08
C SER A 101 -4.22 1.10 -17.60
N LYS A 102 -5.19 0.90 -16.72
CA LYS A 102 -6.50 0.34 -17.06
C LYS A 102 -7.45 1.39 -17.63
N TYR A 103 -7.50 2.57 -17.02
CA TYR A 103 -8.53 3.58 -17.28
C TYR A 103 -8.03 4.90 -17.88
N GLY A 104 -6.72 5.12 -17.94
CA GLY A 104 -6.15 6.32 -18.55
C GLY A 104 -6.34 6.35 -20.07
N THR A 105 -6.28 7.55 -20.67
CA THR A 105 -6.21 7.71 -22.12
C THR A 105 -4.89 7.15 -22.66
N GLU A 106 -4.81 6.82 -23.94
CA GLU A 106 -3.56 6.33 -24.54
C GLU A 106 -2.43 7.37 -24.42
N SER A 107 -2.73 8.66 -24.64
CA SER A 107 -1.77 9.76 -24.46
C SER A 107 -1.21 9.78 -23.04
N LEU A 108 -2.07 9.62 -22.02
CA LEU A 108 -1.63 9.58 -20.61
C LEU A 108 -0.75 8.36 -20.31
N LYS A 109 -1.13 7.19 -20.81
CA LYS A 109 -0.38 5.94 -20.63
C LYS A 109 1.00 6.01 -21.25
N GLU A 110 1.08 6.43 -22.53
CA GLU A 110 2.33 6.57 -23.27
C GLU A 110 3.29 7.57 -22.62
N LYS A 111 2.74 8.65 -22.07
CA LYS A 111 3.54 9.71 -21.44
C LYS A 111 4.18 9.30 -20.12
N TYR A 112 3.44 8.54 -19.28
CA TYR A 112 3.85 8.30 -17.89
C TYR A 112 4.25 6.85 -17.59
N LEU A 113 3.53 5.84 -18.11
CA LEU A 113 3.75 4.45 -17.69
C LEU A 113 5.15 3.91 -18.00
N PRO A 114 5.79 4.21 -19.15
CA PRO A 114 7.16 3.77 -19.40
C PRO A 114 8.17 4.33 -18.39
N LYS A 115 7.99 5.58 -17.97
CA LYS A 115 8.84 6.21 -16.96
C LYS A 115 8.59 5.65 -15.55
N VAL A 116 7.34 5.30 -15.24
CA VAL A 116 6.98 4.63 -13.99
C VAL A 116 7.62 3.25 -13.92
N ALA A 117 7.54 2.45 -14.98
CA ALA A 117 8.16 1.12 -15.02
C ALA A 117 9.68 1.16 -14.81
N ARG A 118 10.34 2.23 -15.26
CA ARG A 118 11.80 2.45 -15.06
C ARG A 118 12.14 3.15 -13.73
N GLY A 119 11.16 3.45 -12.87
CA GLY A 119 11.39 4.15 -11.61
C GLY A 119 11.80 5.63 -11.77
N GLU A 120 11.59 6.21 -12.94
CA GLU A 120 11.88 7.61 -13.27
C GLU A 120 10.73 8.55 -12.87
N ASN A 121 9.51 8.02 -12.77
CA ASN A 121 8.33 8.73 -12.32
C ASN A 121 7.59 7.88 -11.29
N PHE A 122 6.84 8.55 -10.40
CA PHE A 122 5.99 7.89 -9.41
C PHE A 122 4.52 8.31 -9.56
N VAL A 123 3.62 7.37 -9.22
CA VAL A 123 2.18 7.60 -9.20
C VAL A 123 1.70 7.49 -7.76
N GLY A 124 1.23 8.60 -7.21
CA GLY A 124 0.63 8.67 -5.88
C GLY A 124 -0.89 8.68 -5.93
N ILE A 125 -1.50 8.72 -4.73
CA ILE A 125 -2.94 8.91 -4.54
C ILE A 125 -3.21 10.20 -3.77
N ALA A 126 -4.14 11.02 -4.24
CA ALA A 126 -4.62 12.23 -3.59
C ALA A 126 -6.15 12.18 -3.45
N SER A 127 -6.61 11.39 -2.49
CA SER A 127 -8.03 11.20 -2.19
C SER A 127 -8.48 11.98 -0.95
N THR A 128 -7.76 11.82 0.15
CA THR A 128 -8.09 12.37 1.47
C THR A 128 -7.94 13.89 1.51
N GLU A 129 -8.85 14.57 2.20
CA GLU A 129 -8.78 15.98 2.55
C GLU A 129 -8.66 16.16 4.07
N PRO A 130 -8.24 17.31 4.61
CA PRO A 130 -8.08 17.50 6.05
C PRO A 130 -9.30 17.08 6.87
N ASN A 131 -10.51 17.33 6.36
CA ASN A 131 -11.76 17.04 7.04
C ASN A 131 -12.51 15.79 6.52
N PHE A 132 -12.04 15.16 5.44
CA PHE A 132 -12.74 14.08 4.74
C PHE A 132 -11.79 12.92 4.42
N GLY A 133 -11.65 11.98 5.35
CA GLY A 133 -10.86 10.75 5.18
C GLY A 133 -11.76 9.57 4.78
N SER A 134 -12.45 8.98 5.76
CA SER A 134 -13.36 7.85 5.50
C SER A 134 -14.58 8.24 4.67
N ASP A 135 -15.07 9.47 4.83
CA ASP A 135 -16.15 10.05 4.03
C ASP A 135 -15.61 10.79 2.80
N VAL A 136 -14.99 10.02 1.90
CA VAL A 136 -14.44 10.56 0.63
C VAL A 136 -15.51 11.24 -0.22
N ALA A 137 -16.77 10.79 -0.13
CA ALA A 137 -17.87 11.37 -0.91
C ALA A 137 -18.17 12.83 -0.56
N SER A 138 -17.85 13.26 0.66
CA SER A 138 -18.07 14.63 1.16
C SER A 138 -16.94 15.61 0.83
N MET A 139 -15.90 15.16 0.10
CA MET A 139 -14.76 16.01 -0.31
C MET A 139 -15.21 17.33 -0.96
N LYS A 140 -14.32 18.32 -0.90
CA LYS A 140 -14.56 19.67 -1.43
C LYS A 140 -13.75 20.01 -2.70
N THR A 141 -12.68 19.28 -2.97
CA THR A 141 -11.89 19.47 -4.22
C THR A 141 -12.79 19.36 -5.43
N THR A 142 -12.71 20.34 -6.32
CA THR A 142 -13.50 20.45 -7.56
C THR A 142 -12.62 20.37 -8.80
N ALA A 143 -13.21 19.91 -9.89
CA ALA A 143 -12.62 19.95 -11.24
C ALA A 143 -13.69 20.46 -12.20
N ILE A 144 -13.64 21.73 -12.55
CA ILE A 144 -14.63 22.39 -13.38
C ILE A 144 -14.19 22.40 -14.83
N LYS A 145 -15.02 21.84 -15.73
CA LYS A 145 -14.71 21.78 -17.16
C LYS A 145 -14.73 23.17 -17.80
N LYS A 146 -13.65 23.54 -18.48
CA LYS A 146 -13.50 24.76 -19.27
C LYS A 146 -12.95 24.39 -20.67
N GLY A 147 -13.82 24.30 -21.65
CA GLY A 147 -13.42 23.87 -22.99
C GLY A 147 -12.84 22.44 -22.99
N ARG A 148 -11.56 22.32 -23.40
CA ARG A 148 -10.80 21.05 -23.41
C ARG A 148 -9.98 20.81 -22.15
N ASN A 149 -10.13 21.63 -21.11
CA ASN A 149 -9.41 21.52 -19.86
C ASN A 149 -10.37 21.38 -18.68
N TYR A 150 -9.82 20.96 -17.53
CA TYR A 150 -10.45 21.04 -16.22
C TYR A 150 -9.63 21.93 -15.31
N THR A 151 -10.25 22.92 -14.68
CA THR A 151 -9.63 23.75 -13.65
C THR A 151 -9.87 23.10 -12.29
N LEU A 152 -8.77 22.70 -11.62
CA LEU A 152 -8.79 22.06 -10.31
C LEU A 152 -8.56 23.09 -9.21
N ASN A 153 -9.36 22.99 -8.15
CA ASN A 153 -9.21 23.75 -6.91
C ASN A 153 -9.52 22.85 -5.71
N GLY A 154 -8.71 22.92 -4.67
CA GLY A 154 -8.95 22.14 -3.44
C GLY A 154 -7.70 21.88 -2.63
N GLU A 155 -7.82 20.96 -1.68
CA GLU A 155 -6.74 20.58 -0.77
C GLU A 155 -6.74 19.06 -0.56
N LYS A 156 -5.56 18.46 -0.53
CA LYS A 156 -5.36 17.04 -0.27
C LYS A 156 -4.32 16.83 0.82
N SER A 157 -4.55 15.84 1.67
CA SER A 157 -3.72 15.59 2.86
C SER A 157 -3.37 14.12 2.99
N TYR A 158 -2.32 13.86 3.78
CA TYR A 158 -1.87 12.52 4.13
C TYR A 158 -1.40 11.71 2.92
N ILE A 159 -0.67 12.37 2.02
CA ILE A 159 -0.21 11.83 0.74
C ILE A 159 1.19 11.26 0.90
N SER A 160 1.36 9.97 0.63
CA SER A 160 2.67 9.30 0.59
C SER A 160 3.40 9.56 -0.73
N LEU A 161 4.73 9.39 -0.74
CA LEU A 161 5.63 9.59 -1.89
C LEU A 161 5.69 11.04 -2.41
N MET A 162 5.27 12.01 -1.63
CA MET A 162 5.27 13.42 -2.04
C MET A 162 6.62 13.86 -2.59
N LYS A 163 7.70 13.63 -1.83
CA LYS A 163 9.05 14.02 -2.22
C LYS A 163 9.55 13.28 -3.45
N ASN A 164 9.25 11.97 -3.57
CA ASN A 164 9.63 11.18 -4.74
C ASN A 164 9.00 11.72 -6.02
N ILE A 165 7.71 12.09 -5.96
CA ILE A 165 6.98 12.68 -7.10
C ILE A 165 7.52 14.07 -7.43
N MET A 166 7.86 14.88 -6.43
CA MET A 166 8.44 16.22 -6.64
C MET A 166 9.84 16.16 -7.26
N ASP A 167 10.69 15.23 -6.80
CA ASP A 167 12.10 15.14 -7.21
C ASP A 167 12.26 14.40 -8.54
N CYS A 168 11.49 13.32 -8.77
CA CYS A 168 11.63 12.45 -9.94
C CYS A 168 10.59 12.72 -11.02
N GLY A 169 9.49 13.38 -10.69
CA GLY A 169 8.36 13.56 -11.60
C GLY A 169 7.27 12.52 -11.42
N GLY A 170 6.22 12.65 -12.22
CA GLY A 170 4.99 11.87 -12.10
C GLY A 170 3.83 12.71 -11.63
N GLY A 171 2.92 12.13 -10.85
CA GLY A 171 1.74 12.83 -10.38
C GLY A 171 0.86 11.96 -9.47
N PHE A 172 -0.35 12.44 -9.28
CA PHE A 172 -1.30 11.85 -8.33
C PHE A 172 -2.59 11.46 -9.05
N VAL A 173 -3.06 10.25 -8.80
CA VAL A 173 -4.46 9.89 -9.05
C VAL A 173 -5.30 10.68 -8.06
N THR A 174 -5.94 11.73 -8.54
CA THR A 174 -6.63 12.72 -7.71
C THR A 174 -8.14 12.59 -7.84
N VAL A 175 -8.82 12.53 -6.71
CA VAL A 175 -10.28 12.51 -6.63
C VAL A 175 -10.80 13.94 -6.56
N ALA A 176 -11.72 14.31 -7.46
CA ALA A 176 -12.34 15.64 -7.49
C ALA A 176 -13.81 15.57 -7.92
N LYS A 177 -14.62 16.54 -7.48
CA LYS A 177 -16.01 16.69 -7.89
C LYS A 177 -16.11 17.44 -9.22
N THR A 178 -16.67 16.77 -10.21
CA THR A 178 -17.06 17.39 -11.50
C THR A 178 -18.53 17.83 -11.49
N SER A 179 -19.37 17.20 -10.67
CA SER A 179 -20.78 17.51 -10.45
C SER A 179 -21.07 17.56 -8.95
N PRO A 180 -20.78 18.67 -8.23
CA PRO A 180 -20.87 18.74 -6.77
C PRO A 180 -22.24 18.33 -6.20
N ASP A 181 -23.30 18.67 -6.91
CA ASP A 181 -24.69 18.42 -6.47
C ASP A 181 -25.09 16.94 -6.50
N LYS A 182 -24.30 16.09 -7.17
CA LYS A 182 -24.57 14.64 -7.28
C LYS A 182 -23.94 13.79 -6.16
N GLY A 183 -23.28 14.40 -5.15
CA GLY A 183 -22.60 13.68 -4.07
C GLY A 183 -21.53 12.72 -4.61
N ALA A 184 -21.53 11.46 -4.16
CA ALA A 184 -20.58 10.43 -4.63
C ALA A 184 -20.68 10.15 -6.14
N ARG A 185 -21.87 10.35 -6.75
CA ARG A 185 -22.09 10.14 -8.17
C ARG A 185 -21.54 11.27 -9.05
N GLY A 186 -21.09 12.38 -8.47
CA GLY A 186 -20.48 13.49 -9.18
C GLY A 186 -18.95 13.53 -9.06
N VAL A 187 -18.34 12.42 -8.68
CA VAL A 187 -16.89 12.28 -8.48
C VAL A 187 -16.22 11.75 -9.73
N SER A 188 -15.11 12.38 -10.12
CA SER A 188 -14.24 11.94 -11.22
C SER A 188 -12.80 11.74 -10.72
N LEU A 189 -12.02 10.99 -11.48
CA LEU A 189 -10.59 10.80 -11.22
C LEU A 189 -9.75 11.48 -12.28
N PHE A 190 -8.66 12.07 -11.86
CA PHE A 190 -7.71 12.74 -12.73
C PHE A 190 -6.29 12.30 -12.39
N PHE A 191 -5.45 12.12 -13.39
CA PHE A 191 -4.01 12.14 -13.18
C PHE A 191 -3.55 13.60 -13.14
N VAL A 192 -3.17 14.06 -11.96
CA VAL A 192 -2.71 15.44 -11.74
C VAL A 192 -1.19 15.43 -11.60
N PRO A 193 -0.43 15.88 -12.63
CA PRO A 193 1.01 16.01 -12.54
C PRO A 193 1.40 16.96 -11.41
N TYR A 194 2.53 16.70 -10.76
CA TYR A 194 3.05 17.68 -9.81
C TYR A 194 3.42 19.00 -10.54
N SER A 195 3.01 20.10 -9.98
CA SER A 195 3.33 21.45 -10.46
C SER A 195 3.70 22.36 -9.29
N LYS A 196 4.92 22.87 -9.29
CA LYS A 196 5.38 23.83 -8.28
C LYS A 196 4.61 25.16 -8.33
N GLU A 197 4.07 25.52 -9.50
CA GLU A 197 3.31 26.76 -9.70
C GLU A 197 1.91 26.68 -9.11
N HIS A 198 1.25 25.50 -9.22
CA HIS A 198 -0.16 25.32 -8.88
C HIS A 198 -0.39 24.54 -7.57
N MET A 199 0.67 23.97 -6.97
CA MET A 199 0.59 23.16 -5.77
C MET A 199 1.44 23.76 -4.65
N ASP A 200 0.78 24.22 -3.59
CA ASP A 200 1.43 24.62 -2.34
C ASP A 200 1.55 23.39 -1.44
N VAL A 201 2.78 22.89 -1.28
CA VAL A 201 3.07 21.63 -0.59
C VAL A 201 3.53 21.86 0.84
N THR A 202 2.94 21.13 1.78
CA THR A 202 3.35 21.06 3.18
C THR A 202 3.74 19.62 3.53
N PHE A 203 4.97 19.42 4.03
CA PHE A 203 5.38 18.13 4.55
C PHE A 203 4.86 17.94 5.98
N LEU A 204 4.44 16.70 6.27
CA LEU A 204 3.95 16.30 7.58
C LEU A 204 4.95 15.32 8.22
N GLU A 205 5.08 15.37 9.54
CA GLU A 205 5.84 14.38 10.28
C GLU A 205 4.95 13.16 10.61
N GLU A 206 5.46 11.98 10.37
CA GLU A 206 4.75 10.74 10.64
C GLU A 206 5.39 9.94 11.79
N MET A 207 4.61 9.09 12.43
CA MET A 207 5.02 8.29 13.57
C MET A 207 6.14 7.29 13.22
N GLY A 208 6.10 6.73 12.01
CA GLY A 208 7.02 5.73 11.48
C GLY A 208 7.25 5.93 9.99
N ARG A 209 7.75 4.92 9.29
CA ARG A 209 8.05 4.94 7.86
C ARG A 209 9.17 5.93 7.50
N GLU A 210 10.21 5.94 8.30
CA GLU A 210 11.39 6.77 8.05
C GLU A 210 11.97 6.52 6.66
N GLY A 211 12.20 7.59 5.92
CA GLY A 211 12.65 7.55 4.52
C GLY A 211 11.52 7.72 3.51
N SER A 212 10.27 7.39 3.85
CA SER A 212 9.11 7.83 3.09
C SER A 212 8.85 9.32 3.31
N SER A 213 8.14 9.94 2.39
CA SER A 213 7.68 11.31 2.55
C SER A 213 6.16 11.35 2.63
N TRP A 214 5.66 12.16 3.54
CA TRP A 214 4.25 12.32 3.81
C TRP A 214 3.88 13.80 3.80
N GLY A 215 2.77 14.17 3.18
CA GLY A 215 2.47 15.58 3.01
C GLY A 215 1.03 15.88 2.64
N ALA A 216 0.80 17.16 2.44
CA ALA A 216 -0.44 17.74 1.96
C ALA A 216 -0.12 18.74 0.85
N PHE A 217 -1.09 19.06 0.00
CA PHE A 217 -1.00 20.17 -0.92
C PHE A 217 -2.33 20.87 -1.13
N LYS A 218 -2.24 22.16 -1.41
CA LYS A 218 -3.36 22.96 -1.93
C LYS A 218 -3.18 23.13 -3.43
N ILE A 219 -4.27 22.95 -4.17
CA ILE A 219 -4.34 23.20 -5.61
C ILE A 219 -5.13 24.49 -5.82
N LYS A 220 -4.55 25.40 -6.60
CA LYS A 220 -5.21 26.65 -6.95
C LYS A 220 -5.16 26.89 -8.46
N ASP A 221 -6.33 27.01 -9.05
CA ASP A 221 -6.55 27.34 -10.47
C ASP A 221 -5.63 26.53 -11.42
N TYR A 222 -5.53 25.22 -11.17
CA TYR A 222 -4.69 24.34 -11.96
C TYR A 222 -5.46 23.76 -13.13
N ASP A 223 -5.17 24.28 -14.32
CA ASP A 223 -5.75 23.79 -15.56
C ASP A 223 -5.00 22.53 -16.05
N ILE A 224 -5.70 21.42 -16.12
CA ILE A 224 -5.20 20.16 -16.69
C ILE A 224 -6.00 19.78 -17.93
N PRO A 225 -5.36 19.15 -18.96
CA PRO A 225 -6.05 18.70 -20.15
C PRO A 225 -7.11 17.63 -19.84
N GLU A 226 -8.18 17.59 -20.65
CA GLU A 226 -9.22 16.55 -20.50
C GLU A 226 -8.68 15.12 -20.67
N GLU A 227 -7.56 14.95 -21.37
CA GLU A 227 -6.87 13.65 -21.52
C GLU A 227 -6.31 13.09 -20.20
N ASN A 228 -6.18 13.94 -19.17
CA ASN A 228 -5.79 13.51 -17.83
C ASN A 228 -6.94 12.91 -17.01
N LEU A 229 -8.17 12.89 -17.54
CA LEU A 229 -9.31 12.19 -16.92
C LEU A 229 -9.06 10.68 -16.95
N ILE A 230 -9.14 10.03 -15.79
CA ILE A 230 -9.04 8.58 -15.63
C ILE A 230 -10.45 7.99 -15.67
N GLY A 231 -10.74 7.24 -16.72
CA GLY A 231 -12.06 6.67 -16.98
C GLY A 231 -13.04 7.71 -17.55
N THR A 232 -14.26 7.75 -17.01
CA THR A 232 -15.34 8.60 -17.48
C THR A 232 -15.75 9.60 -16.40
N MET A 233 -16.11 10.82 -16.81
CA MET A 233 -16.65 11.85 -15.92
C MET A 233 -17.81 11.29 -15.06
N ASP A 234 -17.84 11.67 -13.80
CA ASP A 234 -18.84 11.24 -12.80
C ASP A 234 -18.85 9.73 -12.49
N LYS A 235 -17.81 8.98 -12.90
CA LYS A 235 -17.64 7.53 -12.60
C LYS A 235 -16.43 7.23 -11.74
N GLY A 236 -15.71 8.24 -11.29
CA GLY A 236 -14.46 8.10 -10.54
C GLY A 236 -14.60 7.37 -9.21
N PHE A 237 -15.74 7.49 -8.55
CA PHE A 237 -15.97 6.84 -7.24
C PHE A 237 -15.83 5.30 -7.31
N ASN A 238 -16.34 4.69 -8.38
CA ASN A 238 -16.20 3.24 -8.55
C ASN A 238 -14.76 2.82 -8.90
N ILE A 239 -14.09 3.62 -9.74
CA ILE A 239 -12.72 3.34 -10.18
C ILE A 239 -11.74 3.46 -9.01
N ILE A 240 -11.86 4.50 -8.17
CA ILE A 240 -10.95 4.67 -7.02
C ILE A 240 -11.08 3.53 -6.01
N HIS A 241 -12.29 2.99 -5.81
CA HIS A 241 -12.49 1.85 -4.93
C HIS A 241 -11.80 0.58 -5.42
N GLU A 242 -11.67 0.37 -6.72
CA GLU A 242 -10.91 -0.74 -7.29
C GLU A 242 -9.41 -0.65 -6.91
N GLY A 243 -8.83 0.55 -7.00
CA GLY A 243 -7.45 0.79 -6.55
C GLY A 243 -7.29 0.57 -5.05
N PHE A 244 -8.23 1.03 -4.23
CA PHE A 244 -8.23 0.77 -2.79
C PHE A 244 -8.31 -0.72 -2.46
N GLU A 245 -9.13 -1.48 -3.17
CA GLU A 245 -9.24 -2.93 -2.97
C GLU A 245 -7.92 -3.63 -3.27
N PHE A 246 -7.27 -3.28 -4.36
CA PHE A 246 -5.95 -3.83 -4.67
C PHE A 246 -4.90 -3.46 -3.61
N ALA A 247 -4.83 -2.20 -3.22
CA ALA A 247 -3.92 -1.73 -2.17
C ALA A 247 -4.17 -2.45 -0.82
N ARG A 248 -5.41 -2.66 -0.42
CA ARG A 248 -5.79 -3.40 0.80
C ARG A 248 -5.32 -4.85 0.77
N ALA A 249 -5.48 -5.52 -0.36
CA ALA A 249 -5.02 -6.90 -0.52
C ALA A 249 -3.48 -6.99 -0.42
N ILE A 250 -2.74 -6.06 -1.03
CA ILE A 250 -1.27 -5.96 -0.92
C ILE A 250 -0.85 -5.66 0.53
N ILE A 251 -1.51 -4.72 1.23
CA ILE A 251 -1.26 -4.43 2.66
C ILE A 251 -1.35 -5.68 3.51
N SER A 252 -2.28 -6.59 3.18
CA SER A 252 -2.48 -7.81 3.97
C SER A 252 -1.25 -8.69 3.99
N VAL A 253 -0.63 -8.92 2.83
CA VAL A 253 0.57 -9.77 2.72
C VAL A 253 1.83 -9.06 3.20
N ILE A 254 1.98 -7.74 2.98
CA ILE A 254 3.06 -6.95 3.58
C ILE A 254 3.03 -7.09 5.10
N SER A 255 1.85 -6.94 5.71
CA SER A 255 1.67 -7.04 7.16
C SER A 255 2.05 -8.43 7.69
N GLY A 256 1.66 -9.48 6.96
CA GLY A 256 2.01 -10.86 7.27
C GLY A 256 3.52 -11.09 7.24
N GLY A 257 4.18 -10.69 6.16
CA GLY A 257 5.62 -10.81 5.99
C GLY A 257 6.41 -10.06 7.07
N ALA A 258 6.07 -8.80 7.31
CA ALA A 258 6.72 -7.98 8.32
C ALA A 258 6.59 -8.56 9.74
N ALA A 259 5.41 -9.08 10.09
CA ALA A 259 5.18 -9.67 11.41
C ALA A 259 5.88 -11.01 11.60
N LEU A 260 5.86 -11.91 10.61
CA LEU A 260 6.56 -13.18 10.67
C LEU A 260 8.08 -12.99 10.80
N GLU A 261 8.63 -12.00 10.12
CA GLU A 261 10.04 -11.66 10.25
C GLU A 261 10.38 -11.11 11.65
N SER A 262 9.49 -10.26 12.22
CA SER A 262 9.64 -9.78 13.60
C SER A 262 9.56 -10.91 14.63
N ILE A 263 8.62 -11.85 14.45
CA ILE A 263 8.54 -13.08 15.27
C ILE A 263 9.87 -13.86 15.19
N GLY A 264 10.40 -14.04 13.98
CA GLY A 264 11.68 -14.73 13.76
C GLY A 264 12.84 -14.08 14.52
N ARG A 265 13.00 -12.75 14.40
CA ARG A 265 14.05 -12.01 15.13
C ARG A 265 13.85 -12.08 16.65
N GLY A 266 12.60 -12.00 17.14
CA GLY A 266 12.27 -12.18 18.55
C GLY A 266 12.66 -13.57 19.07
N ILE A 267 12.38 -14.62 18.29
CA ILE A 267 12.78 -16.01 18.61
C ILE A 267 14.31 -16.13 18.68
N ASP A 268 15.02 -15.57 17.71
CA ASP A 268 16.49 -15.62 17.69
C ASP A 268 17.09 -14.89 18.88
N TYR A 269 16.54 -13.73 19.28
CA TYR A 269 16.94 -13.07 20.52
C TYR A 269 16.70 -13.96 21.73
N MET A 270 15.52 -14.57 21.87
CA MET A 270 15.18 -15.43 23.00
C MET A 270 16.05 -16.69 23.10
N LYS A 271 16.51 -17.25 21.97
CA LYS A 271 17.45 -18.37 21.94
C LYS A 271 18.85 -18.01 22.44
N ASN A 272 19.25 -16.75 22.29
CA ASN A 272 20.56 -16.29 22.68
C ASN A 272 20.58 -15.59 24.06
N ARG A 273 19.42 -15.19 24.57
CA ARG A 273 19.33 -14.51 25.89
C ARG A 273 19.18 -15.51 27.03
N VAL A 274 20.14 -15.50 27.93
CA VAL A 274 20.13 -16.31 29.16
C VAL A 274 19.62 -15.47 30.33
N ALA A 275 18.63 -15.98 31.08
CA ALA A 275 18.18 -15.48 32.36
C ALA A 275 17.75 -16.65 33.24
N PHE A 276 17.99 -16.52 34.57
CA PHE A 276 17.70 -17.59 35.53
C PHE A 276 18.38 -18.93 35.19
N GLY A 277 19.57 -18.87 34.61
CA GLY A 277 20.41 -20.04 34.30
C GLY A 277 20.06 -20.80 33.02
N LYS A 278 19.13 -20.30 32.21
CA LYS A 278 18.72 -20.94 30.95
C LYS A 278 18.31 -19.91 29.89
N GLU A 279 18.27 -20.32 28.61
CA GLU A 279 17.77 -19.50 27.52
C GLU A 279 16.30 -19.19 27.76
N ILE A 280 15.90 -17.91 27.60
CA ILE A 280 14.53 -17.50 27.91
C ILE A 280 13.47 -18.15 27.02
N VAL A 281 13.82 -18.58 25.81
CA VAL A 281 12.93 -19.33 24.91
C VAL A 281 12.40 -20.62 25.53
N ARG A 282 13.07 -21.18 26.56
CA ARG A 282 12.63 -22.38 27.28
C ARG A 282 11.44 -22.14 28.22
N ASN A 283 11.03 -20.89 28.42
CA ASN A 283 9.86 -20.58 29.24
C ASN A 283 8.58 -20.84 28.44
N GLN A 284 7.73 -21.73 28.92
CA GLN A 284 6.51 -22.16 28.23
C GLN A 284 5.57 -21.00 27.92
N GLY A 285 5.49 -19.98 28.79
CA GLY A 285 4.68 -18.79 28.52
C GLY A 285 5.10 -18.04 27.27
N LEU A 286 6.41 -17.95 26.97
CA LEU A 286 6.91 -17.37 25.73
C LEU A 286 6.65 -18.28 24.52
N GLN A 287 6.77 -19.59 24.70
CA GLN A 287 6.46 -20.56 23.63
C GLN A 287 5.01 -20.49 23.18
N PHE A 288 4.07 -20.33 24.14
CA PHE A 288 2.65 -20.15 23.83
C PHE A 288 2.38 -18.87 23.04
N SER A 289 2.99 -17.76 23.44
CA SER A 289 2.90 -16.49 22.71
C SER A 289 3.43 -16.61 21.28
N VAL A 290 4.59 -17.24 21.07
CA VAL A 290 5.15 -17.52 19.75
C VAL A 290 4.19 -18.35 18.91
N ALA A 291 3.65 -19.46 19.45
CA ALA A 291 2.78 -20.35 18.74
C ALA A 291 1.47 -19.65 18.30
N GLU A 292 0.87 -18.84 19.18
CA GLU A 292 -0.33 -18.10 18.90
C GLU A 292 -0.13 -17.06 17.79
N HIS A 293 0.94 -16.27 17.87
CA HIS A 293 1.23 -15.25 16.84
C HIS A 293 1.62 -15.89 15.50
N THR A 294 2.36 -16.98 15.50
CA THR A 294 2.71 -17.72 14.28
C THR A 294 1.45 -18.21 13.58
N ALA A 295 0.56 -18.91 14.31
CA ALA A 295 -0.69 -19.42 13.75
C ALA A 295 -1.59 -18.31 13.18
N ARG A 296 -1.72 -17.18 13.91
CA ARG A 296 -2.49 -16.01 13.44
C ARG A 296 -1.88 -15.42 12.17
N MET A 297 -0.55 -15.27 12.11
CA MET A 297 0.09 -14.60 10.97
C MET A 297 0.14 -15.46 9.72
N GLU A 298 0.34 -16.77 9.84
CA GLU A 298 0.22 -17.70 8.72
C GLU A 298 -1.21 -17.70 8.17
N THR A 299 -2.22 -17.76 9.03
CA THR A 299 -3.64 -17.61 8.62
C THR A 299 -3.90 -16.28 7.94
N ALA A 300 -3.30 -15.18 8.44
CA ALA A 300 -3.47 -13.86 7.84
C ALA A 300 -2.84 -13.76 6.45
N LEU A 301 -1.69 -14.43 6.22
CA LEU A 301 -1.09 -14.55 4.89
C LEU A 301 -1.97 -15.33 3.93
N ASP A 302 -2.50 -16.48 4.35
CA ASP A 302 -3.43 -17.26 3.54
C ASP A 302 -4.65 -16.43 3.11
N LEU A 303 -5.23 -15.66 4.05
CA LEU A 303 -6.33 -14.74 3.75
C LEU A 303 -5.90 -13.62 2.79
N GLY A 304 -4.67 -13.11 2.92
CA GLY A 304 -4.10 -12.10 2.04
C GLY A 304 -3.94 -12.61 0.60
N TYR A 305 -3.35 -13.79 0.42
CA TYR A 305 -3.23 -14.41 -0.89
C TYR A 305 -4.57 -14.80 -1.50
N ARG A 306 -5.50 -15.28 -0.68
CA ARG A 306 -6.87 -15.52 -1.10
C ARG A 306 -7.56 -14.23 -1.57
N ALA A 307 -7.34 -13.11 -0.90
CA ALA A 307 -7.89 -11.81 -1.29
C ALA A 307 -7.32 -11.35 -2.64
N LEU A 308 -6.00 -11.50 -2.88
CA LEU A 308 -5.35 -11.21 -4.15
C LEU A 308 -5.87 -12.11 -5.28
N TRP A 309 -6.06 -13.39 -5.00
CA TRP A 309 -6.66 -14.32 -5.95
C TRP A 309 -8.11 -13.93 -6.30
N PHE A 310 -8.94 -13.56 -5.32
CA PHE A 310 -10.30 -13.07 -5.57
C PHE A 310 -10.29 -11.80 -6.42
N TYR A 311 -9.35 -10.89 -6.16
CA TYR A 311 -9.17 -9.68 -6.96
C TYR A 311 -8.88 -10.02 -8.43
N ASP A 312 -7.95 -10.94 -8.72
CA ASP A 312 -7.68 -11.40 -10.08
C ASP A 312 -8.90 -12.07 -10.73
N GLN A 313 -9.63 -12.91 -9.98
CA GLN A 313 -10.81 -13.58 -10.51
C GLN A 313 -11.92 -12.59 -10.91
N GLU A 314 -12.07 -11.49 -10.18
CA GLU A 314 -12.99 -10.41 -10.54
C GLU A 314 -12.44 -9.62 -11.73
N GLN A 315 -11.22 -9.09 -11.59
CA GLN A 315 -10.69 -8.08 -12.51
C GLN A 315 -10.28 -8.62 -13.88
N ARG A 316 -9.77 -9.85 -13.92
CA ARG A 316 -9.32 -10.49 -15.16
C ARG A 316 -10.36 -11.38 -15.80
N PHE A 317 -11.25 -12.00 -15.02
CA PHE A 317 -12.15 -13.04 -15.48
C PHE A 317 -13.63 -12.74 -15.24
N GLY A 318 -13.98 -11.71 -14.48
CA GLY A 318 -15.37 -11.36 -14.16
C GLY A 318 -16.15 -12.45 -13.41
N LYS A 319 -15.45 -13.34 -12.68
CA LYS A 319 -16.05 -14.54 -12.09
C LYS A 319 -16.84 -14.31 -10.82
N TYR A 320 -16.52 -13.25 -10.09
CA TYR A 320 -17.13 -12.98 -8.79
C TYR A 320 -17.75 -11.59 -8.75
N ASP A 321 -18.82 -11.47 -7.97
CA ASP A 321 -19.42 -10.18 -7.68
C ASP A 321 -18.46 -9.33 -6.84
N ARG A 322 -18.35 -8.06 -7.21
CA ARG A 322 -17.47 -7.06 -6.61
C ARG A 322 -17.66 -6.94 -5.09
N PHE A 323 -18.89 -6.99 -4.61
CA PHE A 323 -19.17 -6.82 -3.18
C PHE A 323 -18.66 -8.01 -2.37
N ARG A 324 -18.78 -9.23 -2.95
CA ARG A 324 -18.17 -10.43 -2.37
C ARG A 324 -16.65 -10.30 -2.30
N VAL A 325 -16.00 -9.83 -3.37
CA VAL A 325 -14.55 -9.62 -3.40
C VAL A 325 -14.13 -8.57 -2.37
N SER A 326 -14.83 -7.45 -2.31
CA SER A 326 -14.63 -6.39 -1.32
C SER A 326 -14.68 -6.90 0.12
N LYS A 327 -15.63 -7.81 0.46
CA LYS A 327 -15.72 -8.45 1.77
C LYS A 327 -14.50 -9.32 2.08
N GLU A 328 -14.05 -10.15 1.12
CA GLU A 328 -12.88 -11.02 1.33
C GLU A 328 -11.61 -10.18 1.55
N ILE A 329 -11.41 -9.13 0.76
CA ILE A 329 -10.30 -8.18 0.91
C ILE A 329 -10.37 -7.44 2.25
N ALA A 330 -11.55 -6.96 2.65
CA ALA A 330 -11.73 -6.27 3.92
C ALA A 330 -11.42 -7.18 5.13
N LYS A 331 -11.78 -8.47 5.08
CA LYS A 331 -11.42 -9.47 6.11
C LYS A 331 -9.92 -9.64 6.19
N ALA A 332 -9.25 -9.85 5.06
CA ALA A 332 -7.82 -10.03 5.01
C ALA A 332 -7.09 -8.81 5.60
N LYS A 333 -7.43 -7.60 5.16
CA LYS A 333 -6.81 -6.35 5.64
C LYS A 333 -7.07 -6.09 7.12
N LEU A 334 -8.29 -6.30 7.60
CA LEU A 334 -8.64 -6.12 9.00
C LEU A 334 -7.82 -7.03 9.92
N LEU A 335 -7.79 -8.32 9.61
CA LEU A 335 -7.15 -9.32 10.47
C LEU A 335 -5.63 -9.22 10.39
N SER A 336 -5.05 -9.13 9.19
CA SER A 336 -3.60 -9.07 9.01
C SER A 336 -2.99 -7.86 9.71
N THR A 337 -3.57 -6.67 9.55
CA THR A 337 -3.00 -5.44 10.15
C THR A 337 -3.19 -5.38 11.65
N THR A 338 -4.26 -5.98 12.19
CA THR A 338 -4.50 -6.04 13.63
C THR A 338 -3.55 -7.04 14.28
N TRP A 339 -3.51 -8.25 13.78
CA TRP A 339 -2.66 -9.30 14.35
C TRP A 339 -1.17 -9.04 14.13
N ALA A 340 -0.77 -8.39 13.02
CA ALA A 340 0.62 -7.98 12.81
C ALA A 340 1.09 -6.98 13.85
N PHE A 341 0.24 -6.00 14.19
CA PHE A 341 0.56 -5.03 15.24
C PHE A 341 0.75 -5.73 16.59
N ASP A 342 -0.15 -6.65 16.95
CA ASP A 342 -0.07 -7.41 18.21
C ASP A 342 1.20 -8.29 18.23
N ALA A 343 1.48 -9.01 17.14
CA ALA A 343 2.66 -9.87 17.03
C ALA A 343 3.98 -9.11 17.12
N ILE A 344 4.08 -7.96 16.45
CA ILE A 344 5.28 -7.11 16.49
C ILE A 344 5.46 -6.51 17.89
N ASN A 345 4.36 -6.08 18.55
CA ASN A 345 4.39 -5.60 19.91
C ASN A 345 4.93 -6.65 20.89
N ASP A 346 4.49 -7.90 20.76
CA ASP A 346 4.96 -8.98 21.60
C ASP A 346 6.40 -9.40 21.26
N ALA A 347 6.79 -9.39 19.98
CA ALA A 347 8.17 -9.62 19.56
C ALA A 347 9.13 -8.57 20.14
N LEU A 348 8.70 -7.33 20.23
CA LEU A 348 9.40 -6.26 20.94
C LEU A 348 9.50 -6.57 22.45
N GLN A 349 8.39 -6.97 23.08
CA GLN A 349 8.35 -7.32 24.50
C GLN A 349 9.27 -8.49 24.83
N TRP A 350 9.39 -9.50 23.96
CA TRP A 350 10.31 -10.64 24.17
C TRP A 350 11.79 -10.23 24.25
N GLN A 351 12.13 -9.08 23.70
CA GLN A 351 13.49 -8.53 23.70
C GLN A 351 13.79 -7.63 24.91
N GLY A 352 12.84 -7.46 25.83
CA GLY A 352 13.01 -6.71 27.07
C GLY A 352 13.42 -5.26 26.82
N ALA A 353 14.37 -4.74 27.59
CA ALA A 353 14.83 -3.35 27.47
C ALA A 353 15.42 -3.00 26.08
N TYR A 354 16.03 -3.98 25.38
CA TYR A 354 16.50 -3.78 24.02
C TYR A 354 15.35 -3.47 23.06
N GLY A 355 14.19 -4.12 23.23
CA GLY A 355 13.00 -3.83 22.45
C GLY A 355 12.54 -2.37 22.52
N TYR A 356 12.80 -1.68 23.62
CA TYR A 356 12.50 -0.26 23.80
C TYR A 356 13.58 0.69 23.23
N SER A 357 14.65 0.15 22.69
CA SER A 357 15.73 0.93 22.06
C SER A 357 15.37 1.28 20.61
N LYS A 358 15.77 2.47 20.16
CA LYS A 358 15.73 2.86 18.75
C LYS A 358 16.65 2.04 17.83
N ASP A 359 17.51 1.19 18.40
CA ASP A 359 18.33 0.25 17.64
C ASP A 359 17.59 -1.08 17.34
N CYS A 360 16.45 -1.32 18.00
CA CYS A 360 15.64 -2.52 17.82
C CYS A 360 14.75 -2.41 16.57
N PRO A 361 14.87 -3.34 15.62
CA PRO A 361 14.01 -3.34 14.42
C PRO A 361 12.50 -3.42 14.72
N GLU A 362 12.10 -4.06 15.81
CA GLU A 362 10.70 -4.17 16.22
C GLU A 362 10.11 -2.83 16.67
N GLU A 363 10.93 -1.91 17.18
CA GLU A 363 10.52 -0.54 17.47
C GLU A 363 10.13 0.19 16.18
N TRP A 364 10.93 0.06 15.11
CA TRP A 364 10.62 0.61 13.80
C TRP A 364 9.40 -0.05 13.20
N ALA A 365 9.31 -1.38 13.30
CA ALA A 365 8.20 -2.17 12.78
C ALA A 365 6.88 -1.80 13.45
N LEU A 366 6.86 -1.62 14.77
CA LEU A 366 5.67 -1.25 15.53
C LEU A 366 5.13 0.11 15.08
N ARG A 367 6.00 1.10 14.91
CA ARG A 367 5.61 2.42 14.42
C ARG A 367 5.14 2.38 12.97
N GLY A 368 5.85 1.67 12.10
CA GLY A 368 5.52 1.54 10.69
C GLY A 368 4.21 0.83 10.44
N ILE A 369 4.03 -0.38 11.00
CA ILE A 369 2.86 -1.24 10.79
C ILE A 369 1.56 -0.57 11.27
N ARG A 370 1.64 0.31 12.29
CA ARG A 370 0.49 1.05 12.80
C ARG A 370 -0.22 1.86 11.70
N SER A 371 0.52 2.34 10.71
CA SER A 371 -0.02 3.11 9.59
C SER A 371 -1.04 2.29 8.76
N PHE A 372 -0.84 0.99 8.62
CA PHE A 372 -1.71 0.12 7.81
C PHE A 372 -3.08 -0.15 8.45
N GLN A 373 -3.24 0.08 9.75
CA GLN A 373 -4.56 0.04 10.37
C GLN A 373 -5.43 1.26 10.02
N LEU A 374 -4.82 2.32 9.47
CA LEU A 374 -5.47 3.60 9.11
C LEU A 374 -5.55 3.79 7.59
N ALA A 375 -4.44 3.56 6.87
CA ALA A 375 -4.34 3.76 5.44
C ALA A 375 -5.29 2.85 4.64
N GLU A 376 -5.71 3.32 3.48
CA GLU A 376 -6.59 2.61 2.54
C GLU A 376 -7.95 2.21 3.16
N GLY A 377 -8.38 2.95 4.17
CA GLY A 377 -9.58 2.73 4.99
C GLY A 377 -9.26 2.11 6.34
N SER A 378 -9.75 2.76 7.39
CA SER A 378 -9.52 2.33 8.78
C SER A 378 -10.10 0.94 9.08
N ARG A 379 -9.71 0.37 10.22
CA ARG A 379 -10.29 -0.90 10.70
C ARG A 379 -11.82 -0.84 10.79
N GLU A 380 -12.35 0.30 11.16
CA GLU A 380 -13.80 0.54 11.27
C GLU A 380 -14.48 0.50 9.90
N ILE A 381 -13.85 1.07 8.85
CA ILE A 381 -14.33 0.95 7.48
C ILE A 381 -14.29 -0.50 6.99
N MET A 382 -13.23 -1.26 7.32
CA MET A 382 -13.20 -2.70 7.00
C MET A 382 -14.34 -3.45 7.67
N LYS A 383 -14.63 -3.17 8.95
CA LYS A 383 -15.77 -3.76 9.68
C LYS A 383 -17.10 -3.41 9.03
N LEU A 384 -17.29 -2.15 8.61
CA LEU A 384 -18.50 -1.71 7.91
C LEU A 384 -18.69 -2.46 6.59
N ILE A 385 -17.65 -2.64 5.79
CA ILE A 385 -17.71 -3.42 4.55
C ILE A 385 -18.12 -4.87 4.84
N ILE A 386 -17.48 -5.52 5.81
CA ILE A 386 -17.80 -6.91 6.21
C ILE A 386 -19.24 -7.02 6.71
N ALA A 387 -19.67 -6.11 7.59
CA ALA A 387 -21.02 -6.09 8.16
C ALA A 387 -22.06 -5.93 7.06
N ARG A 388 -21.90 -4.98 6.16
CA ARG A 388 -22.81 -4.72 5.04
C ARG A 388 -23.04 -5.96 4.18
N GLU A 389 -21.97 -6.66 3.85
CA GLU A 389 -22.03 -7.86 2.99
C GLU A 389 -22.42 -9.14 3.77
N THR A 390 -22.56 -9.06 5.09
CA THR A 390 -22.97 -10.17 5.95
C THR A 390 -24.41 -10.03 6.41
N ILE A 391 -24.82 -8.82 6.80
CA ILE A 391 -26.14 -8.53 7.37
C ILE A 391 -27.14 -8.19 6.25
N GLY A 392 -26.68 -7.49 5.20
CA GLY A 392 -27.50 -6.91 4.13
C GLY A 392 -27.47 -5.39 4.16
N LYS A 393 -27.36 -4.79 2.97
CA LYS A 393 -27.23 -3.33 2.82
C LYS A 393 -28.45 -2.59 3.36
N GLU A 394 -29.61 -3.19 3.25
CA GLU A 394 -30.90 -2.64 3.67
C GLU A 394 -31.02 -2.45 5.20
N PHE A 395 -30.17 -3.10 5.99
CA PHE A 395 -30.12 -2.99 7.45
C PHE A 395 -28.98 -2.08 7.95
N MET A 396 -28.23 -1.45 7.05
CA MET A 396 -27.14 -0.56 7.43
C MET A 396 -27.62 0.90 7.45
N ASN A 397 -27.20 1.65 8.49
CA ASN A 397 -27.51 3.08 8.63
C ASN A 397 -26.74 3.93 7.59
#